data_946edd8471a2fb27b8150febb80d1bf0
#
_entry.id   946edd8471a2fb27b8150febb80d1bf0
#
_cell.length_a   1.000
_cell.length_b   1.000
_cell.length_c   1.000
_cell.angle_alpha   90.00
_cell.angle_beta   90.00
_cell.angle_gamma   90.00
#
_symmetry.space_group_name_H-M   'P 1'
#
loop_
_entity.id
_entity.type
_entity.pdbx_description
1 polymer ?
#
loop_
_entity_poly.entity_id
_entity_poly.type
_entity_poly.pdbx_seq_one_letter_code
_entity_poly.pdbx_strand_id
1 'polypeptide(L)'
;MTSQPRDQEKRILAAGTKVVRTLELLLYQALTSATPVDTAFARASLTPAVGSPVSKMLERPVTDEAARKDASSRFSDNKAKAAAIAATYKIGDGKVFLTYRAGYVVFLVMGSSSQAPKNFPQRAIATSVRALGSLRFS
;
A
#
# COMPACT_ATOMS: atom_id res chain seq x y z
N MET A 1 -22.18 28.12 20.77
CA MET A 1 -22.29 28.24 19.31
C MET A 1 -22.50 26.86 18.71
N THR A 2 -23.64 26.61 18.15
CA THR A 2 -23.96 25.32 17.56
C THR A 2 -23.49 25.28 16.10
N SER A 3 -22.68 24.27 15.76
CA SER A 3 -22.23 24.05 14.38
C SER A 3 -23.42 23.69 13.50
N GLN A 4 -23.45 24.21 12.29
CA GLN A 4 -24.41 23.77 11.29
C GLN A 4 -24.18 22.31 10.93
N PRO A 5 -25.22 21.50 10.60
CA PRO A 5 -25.05 20.12 10.20
C PRO A 5 -24.06 19.94 9.04
N ARG A 6 -24.02 20.89 8.09
CA ARG A 6 -23.04 20.88 7.00
C ARG A 6 -21.60 21.00 7.48
N ASP A 7 -21.35 21.80 8.51
CA ASP A 7 -20.00 21.97 9.05
C ASP A 7 -19.54 20.71 9.74
N GLN A 8 -20.42 20.03 10.46
CA GLN A 8 -20.13 18.76 11.09
C GLN A 8 -19.82 17.67 10.05
N GLU A 9 -20.63 17.61 8.98
CA GLU A 9 -20.41 16.68 7.88
C GLU A 9 -19.06 16.93 7.23
N LYS A 10 -18.70 18.17 6.93
CA LYS A 10 -17.39 18.52 6.35
C LYS A 10 -16.24 18.08 7.26
N ARG A 11 -16.37 18.27 8.57
CA ARG A 11 -15.34 17.85 9.54
C ARG A 11 -15.17 16.34 9.57
N ILE A 12 -16.27 15.59 9.54
CA ILE A 12 -16.24 14.13 9.52
C ILE A 12 -15.58 13.65 8.24
N LEU A 13 -15.93 14.22 7.09
CA LEU A 13 -15.33 13.86 5.80
C LEU A 13 -13.84 14.21 5.76
N ALA A 14 -13.45 15.37 6.29
CA ALA A 14 -12.04 15.76 6.35
C ALA A 14 -11.23 14.84 7.25
N ALA A 15 -11.78 14.44 8.41
CA ALA A 15 -11.13 13.50 9.31
C ALA A 15 -11.00 12.11 8.66
N GLY A 16 -12.07 11.63 8.01
CA GLY A 16 -12.05 10.36 7.27
C GLY A 16 -11.03 10.35 6.14
N THR A 17 -10.92 11.45 5.41
CA THR A 17 -9.93 11.61 4.35
C THR A 17 -8.51 11.48 4.90
N LYS A 18 -8.21 12.14 6.04
CA LYS A 18 -6.90 12.02 6.68
C LYS A 18 -6.59 10.59 7.11
N VAL A 19 -7.58 9.90 7.67
CA VAL A 19 -7.41 8.49 8.08
C VAL A 19 -7.06 7.61 6.89
N VAL A 20 -7.79 7.73 5.78
CA VAL A 20 -7.53 6.92 4.58
C VAL A 20 -6.16 7.24 3.99
N ARG A 21 -5.81 8.51 3.86
CA ARG A 21 -4.49 8.93 3.34
C ARG A 21 -3.36 8.39 4.19
N THR A 22 -3.47 8.49 5.51
CA THR A 22 -2.44 8.03 6.44
C THR A 22 -2.32 6.51 6.41
N LEU A 23 -3.45 5.81 6.47
CA LEU A 23 -3.46 4.35 6.48
C LEU A 23 -2.92 3.78 5.16
N GLU A 24 -3.29 4.36 4.03
CA GLU A 24 -2.78 3.95 2.72
C GLU A 24 -1.25 3.99 2.69
N LEU A 25 -0.67 5.11 3.11
CA LEU A 25 0.78 5.26 3.08
C LEU A 25 1.47 4.34 4.09
N LEU A 26 0.92 4.19 5.30
CA LEU A 26 1.45 3.27 6.30
C LEU A 26 1.40 1.83 5.82
N LEU A 27 0.29 1.40 5.21
CA LEU A 27 0.15 0.06 4.66
C LEU A 27 1.14 -0.18 3.52
N TYR A 28 1.26 0.77 2.60
CA TYR A 28 2.21 0.65 1.50
C TYR A 28 3.64 0.48 2.02
N GLN A 29 4.06 1.33 2.96
CA GLN A 29 5.39 1.27 3.55
C GLN A 29 5.62 -0.03 4.32
N ALA A 30 4.64 -0.46 5.12
CA ALA A 30 4.75 -1.69 5.91
C ALA A 30 4.81 -2.94 5.02
N LEU A 31 3.97 -3.00 3.99
CA LEU A 31 3.95 -4.13 3.06
C LEU A 31 5.24 -4.20 2.25
N THR A 32 5.72 -3.07 1.73
CA THR A 32 6.99 -3.07 0.97
C THR A 32 8.17 -3.42 1.85
N SER A 33 8.20 -2.97 3.11
CA SER A 33 9.27 -3.30 4.05
C SER A 33 9.26 -4.77 4.46
N ALA A 34 8.08 -5.40 4.54
CA ALA A 34 7.93 -6.79 4.94
C ALA A 34 8.15 -7.78 3.79
N THR A 35 8.07 -7.34 2.55
CA THR A 35 8.24 -8.20 1.37
C THR A 35 9.70 -8.57 1.19
N PRO A 36 10.02 -9.87 0.94
CA PRO A 36 11.39 -10.30 0.70
C PRO A 36 12.05 -9.59 -0.49
N VAL A 37 13.37 -9.37 -0.42
CA VAL A 37 14.11 -8.48 -1.33
C VAL A 37 15.17 -9.23 -2.13
N ASP A 38 14.92 -10.44 -2.58
CA ASP A 38 15.90 -11.19 -3.38
C ASP A 38 16.28 -10.40 -4.65
N THR A 39 15.30 -10.21 -5.56
CA THR A 39 15.48 -9.31 -6.72
C THR A 39 14.69 -8.02 -6.56
N ALA A 40 13.99 -7.85 -5.43
CA ALA A 40 13.04 -6.77 -5.16
C ALA A 40 11.81 -6.75 -6.08
N PHE A 41 11.65 -7.74 -6.95
CA PHE A 41 10.54 -7.76 -7.92
C PHE A 41 9.16 -7.85 -7.24
N ALA A 42 9.01 -8.73 -6.24
CA ALA A 42 7.76 -8.85 -5.51
C ALA A 42 7.38 -7.56 -4.79
N ARG A 43 8.36 -6.96 -4.10
CA ARG A 43 8.17 -5.68 -3.39
C ARG A 43 7.75 -4.57 -4.36
N ALA A 44 8.42 -4.49 -5.51
CA ALA A 44 8.13 -3.49 -6.53
C ALA A 44 6.79 -3.70 -7.22
N SER A 45 6.22 -4.92 -7.15
CA SER A 45 4.93 -5.23 -7.78
C SER A 45 3.72 -4.66 -7.04
N LEU A 46 3.89 -4.24 -5.78
CA LEU A 46 2.79 -3.67 -5.00
C LEU A 46 2.38 -2.33 -5.60
N THR A 47 1.18 -2.29 -6.17
CA THR A 47 0.69 -1.14 -6.92
C THR A 47 -0.51 -0.53 -6.24
N PRO A 48 -0.43 0.75 -5.81
CA PRO A 48 -1.59 1.46 -5.27
C PRO A 48 -2.48 2.00 -6.38
N ALA A 49 -3.79 2.00 -6.13
CA ALA A 49 -4.78 2.53 -7.05
C ALA A 49 -6.03 2.99 -6.31
N VAL A 50 -6.78 3.91 -6.91
CA VAL A 50 -8.05 4.41 -6.38
C VAL A 50 -9.16 4.03 -7.35
N GLY A 51 -10.28 3.56 -6.82
CA GLY A 51 -11.46 3.22 -7.59
C GLY A 51 -11.51 1.75 -7.99
N SER A 52 -10.49 1.23 -8.62
CA SER A 52 -10.39 -0.19 -8.97
C SER A 52 -8.95 -0.67 -8.87
N PRO A 53 -8.72 -1.95 -8.53
CA PRO A 53 -7.36 -2.47 -8.42
C PRO A 53 -6.70 -2.63 -9.79
N VAL A 54 -5.37 -2.50 -9.82
CA VAL A 54 -4.58 -2.85 -11.00
C VAL A 54 -4.31 -4.34 -10.93
N SER A 55 -5.07 -5.14 -11.68
CA SER A 55 -5.09 -6.60 -11.54
C SER A 55 -4.19 -7.34 -12.53
N LYS A 56 -3.62 -6.66 -13.52
CA LYS A 56 -2.76 -7.31 -14.50
C LYS A 56 -1.50 -7.85 -13.84
N MET A 57 -1.26 -9.16 -13.98
CA MET A 57 -0.06 -9.80 -13.45
C MET A 57 1.17 -9.32 -14.21
N LEU A 58 2.27 -9.14 -13.47
CA LEU A 58 3.55 -8.79 -14.05
C LEU A 58 4.39 -10.04 -14.26
N GLU A 59 5.08 -10.11 -15.40
CA GLU A 59 6.03 -11.18 -15.67
C GLU A 59 7.40 -10.78 -15.15
N ARG A 60 8.01 -11.68 -14.38
CA ARG A 60 9.37 -11.47 -13.91
C ARG A 60 10.34 -11.61 -15.07
N PRO A 61 11.26 -10.64 -15.27
CA PRO A 61 12.31 -10.78 -16.28
C PRO A 61 13.15 -12.05 -16.06
N VAL A 62 13.65 -12.62 -17.15
CA VAL A 62 14.32 -13.92 -17.14
C VAL A 62 15.59 -13.92 -16.29
N THR A 63 16.38 -12.83 -16.33
CA THR A 63 17.61 -12.73 -15.56
C THR A 63 17.40 -11.95 -14.28
N ASP A 64 18.17 -12.27 -13.23
CA ASP A 64 18.11 -11.54 -11.96
C ASP A 64 18.51 -10.07 -12.13
N GLU A 65 19.48 -9.79 -12.99
CA GLU A 65 19.90 -8.42 -13.28
C GLU A 65 18.76 -7.60 -13.91
N ALA A 66 18.09 -8.16 -14.90
CA ALA A 66 16.94 -7.51 -15.53
C ALA A 66 15.78 -7.33 -14.55
N ALA A 67 15.55 -8.31 -13.67
CA ALA A 67 14.51 -8.23 -12.62
C ALA A 67 14.82 -7.11 -11.61
N ARG A 68 16.07 -6.97 -11.19
CA ARG A 68 16.48 -5.89 -10.28
C ARG A 68 16.33 -4.52 -10.91
N LYS A 69 16.69 -4.39 -12.19
CA LYS A 69 16.57 -3.12 -12.92
C LYS A 69 15.11 -2.72 -13.09
N ASP A 70 14.25 -3.67 -13.50
CA ASP A 70 12.82 -3.45 -13.61
C ASP A 70 12.21 -3.08 -12.25
N ALA A 71 12.60 -3.80 -11.20
CA ALA A 71 12.10 -3.57 -9.86
C ALA A 71 12.45 -2.17 -9.34
N SER A 72 13.67 -1.69 -9.58
CA SER A 72 14.11 -0.37 -9.14
C SER A 72 13.23 0.74 -9.73
N SER A 73 13.00 0.68 -11.04
CA SER A 73 12.16 1.66 -11.74
C SER A 73 10.69 1.57 -11.27
N ARG A 74 10.16 0.36 -11.19
CA ARG A 74 8.77 0.12 -10.81
C ARG A 74 8.50 0.49 -9.35
N PHE A 75 9.42 0.19 -8.46
CA PHE A 75 9.32 0.56 -7.05
C PHE A 75 9.26 2.09 -6.90
N SER A 76 10.12 2.80 -7.61
CA SER A 76 10.12 4.27 -7.62
C SER A 76 8.77 4.83 -8.12
N ASP A 77 8.23 4.29 -9.21
CA ASP A 77 6.94 4.70 -9.76
C ASP A 77 5.79 4.44 -8.78
N ASN A 78 5.75 3.26 -8.17
CA ASN A 78 4.67 2.90 -7.24
C ASN A 78 4.77 3.69 -5.92
N LYS A 79 5.98 3.96 -5.45
CA LYS A 79 6.19 4.82 -4.29
C LYS A 79 5.66 6.23 -4.55
N ALA A 80 5.90 6.77 -5.75
CA ALA A 80 5.36 8.07 -6.15
C ALA A 80 3.83 8.05 -6.21
N LYS A 81 3.22 6.97 -6.72
CA LYS A 81 1.75 6.80 -6.74
C LYS A 81 1.19 6.76 -5.32
N ALA A 82 1.83 6.03 -4.41
CA ALA A 82 1.39 5.97 -3.02
C ALA A 82 1.44 7.35 -2.36
N ALA A 83 2.50 8.11 -2.59
CA ALA A 83 2.64 9.46 -2.08
C ALA A 83 1.60 10.42 -2.66
N ALA A 84 1.29 10.28 -3.95
CA ALA A 84 0.27 11.10 -4.62
C ALA A 84 -1.13 10.84 -4.04
N ILE A 85 -1.48 9.59 -3.78
CA ILE A 85 -2.75 9.22 -3.14
C ILE A 85 -2.82 9.83 -1.73
N ALA A 86 -1.74 9.72 -0.96
CA ALA A 86 -1.66 10.30 0.39
C ALA A 86 -1.82 11.82 0.38
N ALA A 87 -1.42 12.48 -0.70
CA ALA A 87 -1.50 13.94 -0.83
C ALA A 87 -2.84 14.42 -1.37
N THR A 88 -3.53 13.64 -2.21
CA THR A 88 -4.66 14.14 -3.01
C THR A 88 -5.97 13.41 -2.82
N TYR A 89 -5.97 12.21 -2.22
CA TYR A 89 -7.20 11.44 -2.02
C TYR A 89 -8.21 12.19 -1.18
N LYS A 90 -9.49 12.09 -1.57
CA LYS A 90 -10.62 12.61 -0.81
C LYS A 90 -11.70 11.53 -0.70
N ILE A 91 -12.40 11.48 0.42
CA ILE A 91 -13.56 10.61 0.59
C ILE A 91 -14.56 10.92 -0.54
N GLY A 92 -14.98 9.87 -1.24
CA GLY A 92 -15.81 9.98 -2.44
C GLY A 92 -15.06 9.62 -3.73
N ASP A 93 -13.73 9.62 -3.71
CA ASP A 93 -12.92 9.23 -4.88
C ASP A 93 -12.97 7.72 -5.15
N GLY A 94 -13.45 6.94 -4.18
CA GLY A 94 -13.56 5.49 -4.28
C GLY A 94 -12.70 4.77 -3.26
N LYS A 95 -12.65 3.45 -3.39
CA LYS A 95 -11.81 2.61 -2.52
C LYS A 95 -10.35 2.70 -2.94
N VAL A 96 -9.46 2.60 -1.96
CA VAL A 96 -8.02 2.52 -2.23
C VAL A 96 -7.59 1.06 -2.21
N PHE A 97 -6.83 0.66 -3.23
CA PHE A 97 -6.36 -0.72 -3.40
C PHE A 97 -4.84 -0.74 -3.40
N LEU A 98 -4.26 -1.71 -2.71
CA LEU A 98 -2.83 -2.03 -2.77
C LEU A 98 -2.72 -3.47 -3.26
N THR A 99 -2.25 -3.68 -4.48
CA THR A 99 -2.28 -4.98 -5.14
C THR A 99 -0.88 -5.47 -5.48
N TYR A 100 -0.53 -6.66 -4.99
CA TYR A 100 0.67 -7.37 -5.46
C TYR A 100 0.40 -7.95 -6.85
N ARG A 101 1.26 -7.61 -7.81
CA ARG A 101 1.11 -8.04 -9.20
C ARG A 101 2.09 -9.13 -9.61
N ALA A 102 2.95 -9.58 -8.69
CA ALA A 102 3.85 -10.70 -8.93
C ALA A 102 3.18 -12.01 -8.49
N GLY A 103 3.04 -12.97 -9.40
CA GLY A 103 2.29 -14.21 -9.15
C GLY A 103 2.86 -15.06 -8.03
N TYR A 104 4.17 -15.00 -7.78
CA TYR A 104 4.82 -15.84 -6.76
C TYR A 104 4.64 -15.31 -5.33
N VAL A 105 4.00 -14.17 -5.14
CA VAL A 105 3.76 -13.63 -3.78
C VAL A 105 2.97 -14.61 -2.92
N VAL A 106 2.08 -15.40 -3.51
CA VAL A 106 1.33 -16.45 -2.79
C VAL A 106 2.29 -17.41 -2.07
N PHE A 107 3.37 -17.83 -2.71
CA PHE A 107 4.36 -18.73 -2.10
C PHE A 107 5.10 -18.06 -0.94
N LEU A 108 5.38 -16.75 -1.05
CA LEU A 108 6.02 -15.99 0.03
C LEU A 108 5.11 -15.88 1.25
N VAL A 109 3.84 -15.60 1.02
CA VAL A 109 2.83 -15.49 2.09
C VAL A 109 2.68 -16.81 2.83
N MET A 110 2.76 -17.94 2.13
CA MET A 110 2.69 -19.28 2.73
C MET A 110 3.97 -19.69 3.47
N GLY A 111 5.00 -18.84 3.46
CA GLY A 111 6.24 -19.09 4.17
C GLY A 111 7.19 -20.06 3.47
N SER A 112 7.11 -20.18 2.14
CA SER A 112 8.03 -20.98 1.34
C SER A 112 9.40 -20.33 1.17
N SER A 113 9.52 -19.05 1.53
CA SER A 113 10.77 -18.29 1.50
C SER A 113 11.37 -18.22 2.90
N SER A 114 12.68 -18.41 3.02
CA SER A 114 13.41 -18.20 4.26
C SER A 114 13.57 -16.71 4.61
N GLN A 115 13.28 -15.82 3.67
CA GLN A 115 13.46 -14.37 3.83
C GLN A 115 12.27 -13.70 4.52
N ALA A 116 11.11 -14.35 4.59
CA ALA A 116 9.92 -13.76 5.18
C ALA A 116 9.16 -14.78 6.03
N PRO A 117 8.59 -14.35 7.17
CA PRO A 117 7.71 -15.22 7.95
C PRO A 117 6.40 -15.44 7.22
N LYS A 118 5.69 -16.52 7.60
CA LYS A 118 4.32 -16.75 7.15
C LYS A 118 3.45 -15.53 7.46
N ASN A 119 2.51 -15.25 6.55
CA ASN A 119 1.50 -14.21 6.75
C ASN A 119 2.12 -12.82 6.93
N PHE A 120 3.22 -12.51 6.24
CA PHE A 120 3.83 -11.18 6.36
C PHE A 120 2.87 -10.04 5.98
N PRO A 121 1.94 -10.17 5.00
CA PRO A 121 1.00 -9.09 4.72
C PRO A 121 0.07 -8.82 5.90
N GLN A 122 -0.42 -9.86 6.56
CA GLN A 122 -1.30 -9.71 7.72
C GLN A 122 -0.59 -9.04 8.88
N ARG A 123 0.69 -9.35 9.09
CA ARG A 123 1.52 -8.71 10.12
C ARG A 123 1.74 -7.24 9.80
N ALA A 124 2.01 -6.91 8.55
CA ALA A 124 2.19 -5.54 8.10
C ALA A 124 0.91 -4.72 8.28
N ILE A 125 -0.24 -5.31 7.95
CA ILE A 125 -1.55 -4.68 8.16
C ILE A 125 -1.78 -4.41 9.64
N ALA A 126 -1.53 -5.38 10.50
CA ALA A 126 -1.72 -5.23 11.95
C ALA A 126 -0.81 -4.13 12.53
N THR A 127 0.44 -4.06 12.07
CA THR A 127 1.38 -3.01 12.48
C THR A 127 0.89 -1.63 12.05
N SER A 128 0.38 -1.52 10.83
CA SER A 128 -0.13 -0.24 10.29
C SER A 128 -1.37 0.23 11.02
N VAL A 129 -2.29 -0.68 11.34
CA VAL A 129 -3.50 -0.35 12.11
C VAL A 129 -3.14 0.13 13.51
N ARG A 130 -2.17 -0.51 14.16
CA ARG A 130 -1.69 -0.06 15.48
C ARG A 130 -1.05 1.32 15.41
N ALA A 131 -0.21 1.56 14.39
CA ALA A 131 0.43 2.85 14.20
C ALA A 131 -0.61 3.95 13.95
N LEU A 132 -1.63 3.65 13.15
CA LEU A 132 -2.73 4.57 12.90
C LEU A 132 -3.48 4.92 14.19
N GLY A 133 -3.73 3.91 15.05
CA GLY A 133 -4.43 4.10 16.31
C GLY A 133 -3.68 4.98 17.31
N SER A 134 -2.37 5.15 17.16
CA SER A 134 -1.56 6.03 18.00
C SER A 134 -1.54 7.48 17.53
N LEU A 135 -2.04 7.76 16.34
CA LEU A 135 -2.07 9.11 15.77
C LEU A 135 -3.35 9.83 16.18
N ARG A 136 -3.24 11.16 16.23
CA ARG A 136 -4.40 12.02 16.52
C ARG A 136 -4.86 12.71 15.25
N PHE A 137 -6.14 12.61 14.98
CA PHE A 137 -6.79 13.29 13.87
C PHE A 137 -7.74 14.33 14.43
N SER A 138 -7.43 15.59 14.22
CA SER A 138 -8.25 16.71 14.68
C SER A 138 -8.82 17.48 13.51
#